data_c9c5ddbc3311ccd1e5bdd5106836fd85
#
_entry.id   c9c5ddbc3311ccd1e5bdd5106836fd85
#
_cell.length_a   1.000
_cell.length_b   1.000
_cell.length_c   1.000
_cell.angle_alpha   90.00
_cell.angle_beta   90.00
_cell.angle_gamma   90.00
#
_symmetry.space_group_name_H-M   'P 1'
#
loop_
_entity.id
_entity.type
_entity.pdbx_description
1 polymer ?
#
loop_
_entity_poly.entity_id
_entity_poly.type
_entity_poly.pdbx_seq_one_letter_code
_entity_poly.pdbx_strand_id
1 'polypeptide(L)'
;MRYLEFKALNEDYKTVTVKFQQEDPAPSIEDIKAAMSQFKQMQQRFQGNEKNIDYWGKQGWQNFKSFIDAQSQRPTKSQQKKQVKSQRGRSITLDENDKWLIVIPLDKEASCFYGKDTDWCTTKQDHDYFDQYFFDDKTTLVYYLHKKTGAKWATASRYTSKGELDNEYFDKNDNHLDPEEFTQQTGIDPEKYIQRALGPSVQDTATGARGKIQQTRNNMKKLLKVARDTGTPNRELETLILNTKNVEVGEQYLDGITKGGTKQVELDQDMQLFVLARADQHIADISNITTKTLMKAANMYTDSLSSFKGVDIPFEVEKAAIDKNTMSIEYIPNASDEALEYAIDKDPDMIDSQVFIDQGTEKYAKLLQRATINAVGDKNEAHPDEILRWLQSIFSIQGANDETPVLIKHLWHYCRWVSKYYADYNGTNAVNRYLQFLVRHRDFPEDTAKKLSKTLTD
;
A
#
# COMPACT_ATOMS: atom_id res chain seq x y z
N MET A 1 27.85 -0.66 -38.37
CA MET A 1 26.48 -0.33 -37.90
C MET A 1 26.33 -0.43 -36.39
N ARG A 2 26.72 -1.51 -35.72
CA ARG A 2 26.48 -1.67 -34.26
C ARG A 2 27.17 -0.67 -33.32
N TYR A 3 28.32 -0.13 -33.64
CA TYR A 3 29.07 0.77 -32.73
C TYR A 3 28.55 2.20 -32.71
N LEU A 4 28.07 2.71 -33.84
CA LEU A 4 27.45 4.04 -33.96
C LEU A 4 26.04 4.07 -33.35
N GLU A 5 25.25 2.99 -33.53
CA GLU A 5 23.96 2.82 -32.86
C GLU A 5 24.09 2.72 -31.32
N PHE A 6 25.18 2.07 -30.82
CA PHE A 6 25.45 1.98 -29.40
C PHE A 6 25.87 3.31 -28.77
N LYS A 7 26.52 4.18 -29.55
CA LYS A 7 26.95 5.51 -29.11
C LYS A 7 25.76 6.49 -29.09
N ALA A 8 24.91 6.47 -30.10
CA ALA A 8 23.68 7.27 -30.16
C ALA A 8 22.71 6.91 -29.03
N LEU A 9 22.47 5.63 -28.77
CA LEU A 9 21.66 5.16 -27.64
C LEU A 9 22.15 5.65 -26.28
N ASN A 10 23.47 5.84 -26.10
CA ASN A 10 24.02 6.37 -24.86
C ASN A 10 23.85 7.89 -24.71
N GLU A 11 23.79 8.64 -25.82
CA GLU A 11 23.58 10.08 -25.79
C GLU A 11 22.12 10.42 -25.44
N ASP A 12 21.14 9.70 -26.01
CA ASP A 12 19.71 9.87 -25.70
C ASP A 12 19.41 9.63 -24.21
N TYR A 13 19.97 8.57 -23.63
CA TYR A 13 19.81 8.26 -22.21
C TYR A 13 20.42 9.33 -21.29
N LYS A 14 21.58 9.89 -21.64
CA LYS A 14 22.20 10.99 -20.90
C LYS A 14 21.34 12.26 -20.95
N THR A 15 20.84 12.59 -22.14
CA THR A 15 19.98 13.76 -22.35
C THR A 15 18.69 13.67 -21.53
N VAL A 16 18.05 12.50 -21.51
CA VAL A 16 16.83 12.30 -20.74
C VAL A 16 17.11 12.29 -19.22
N THR A 17 18.23 11.73 -18.79
CA THR A 17 18.65 11.80 -17.37
C THR A 17 18.80 13.25 -16.91
N VAL A 18 19.43 14.11 -17.70
CA VAL A 18 19.57 15.53 -17.38
C VAL A 18 18.21 16.22 -17.30
N LYS A 19 17.29 15.91 -18.21
CA LYS A 19 15.93 16.47 -18.19
C LYS A 19 15.18 16.11 -16.91
N PHE A 20 15.22 14.83 -16.49
CA PHE A 20 14.59 14.42 -15.26
C PHE A 20 15.19 15.08 -14.01
N GLN A 21 16.49 15.34 -14.00
CA GLN A 21 17.16 16.06 -12.92
C GLN A 21 16.80 17.56 -12.86
N GLN A 22 16.24 18.13 -13.94
CA GLN A 22 15.80 19.51 -14.01
C GLN A 22 14.32 19.70 -13.60
N GLU A 23 13.63 18.62 -13.28
CA GLU A 23 12.25 18.68 -12.78
C GLU A 23 12.22 19.08 -11.30
N ASP A 24 11.11 19.63 -10.84
CA ASP A 24 10.89 20.00 -9.45
C ASP A 24 9.65 19.28 -8.91
N PRO A 25 9.78 18.42 -7.89
CA PRO A 25 11.04 18.01 -7.24
C PRO A 25 11.90 17.07 -8.12
N ALA A 26 13.22 17.28 -8.11
CA ALA A 26 14.15 16.48 -8.88
C ALA A 26 14.29 15.05 -8.28
N PRO A 27 14.16 13.99 -9.10
CA PRO A 27 14.41 12.63 -8.63
C PRO A 27 15.89 12.40 -8.32
N SER A 28 16.18 11.43 -7.44
CA SER A 28 17.58 11.04 -7.17
C SER A 28 18.24 10.42 -8.41
N ILE A 29 19.56 10.60 -8.52
CA ILE A 29 20.34 10.00 -9.63
C ILE A 29 20.24 8.47 -9.61
N GLU A 30 20.20 7.88 -8.41
CA GLU A 30 20.06 6.44 -8.19
C GLU A 30 18.73 5.92 -8.71
N ASP A 31 17.62 6.61 -8.44
CA ASP A 31 16.29 6.24 -8.94
C ASP A 31 16.21 6.32 -10.46
N ILE A 32 16.77 7.39 -11.04
CA ILE A 32 16.84 7.53 -12.51
C ILE A 32 17.62 6.37 -13.12
N LYS A 33 18.80 6.05 -12.59
CA LYS A 33 19.63 4.94 -13.08
C LYS A 33 18.93 3.59 -12.97
N ALA A 34 18.25 3.35 -11.85
CA ALA A 34 17.49 2.11 -11.63
C ALA A 34 16.34 1.98 -12.65
N ALA A 35 15.52 3.01 -12.82
CA ALA A 35 14.42 3.02 -13.78
C ALA A 35 14.91 2.90 -15.24
N MET A 36 16.00 3.57 -15.61
CA MET A 36 16.63 3.46 -16.93
C MET A 36 17.16 2.05 -17.21
N SER A 37 17.76 1.40 -16.21
CA SER A 37 18.20 -0.01 -16.33
C SER A 37 17.04 -0.93 -16.57
N GLN A 38 15.95 -0.78 -15.83
CA GLN A 38 14.71 -1.55 -16.01
C GLN A 38 14.09 -1.28 -17.40
N PHE A 39 14.03 -0.02 -17.84
CA PHE A 39 13.56 0.34 -19.17
C PHE A 39 14.33 -0.40 -20.26
N LYS A 40 15.66 -0.37 -20.22
CA LYS A 40 16.51 -1.10 -21.19
C LYS A 40 16.21 -2.59 -21.25
N GLN A 41 16.04 -3.23 -20.09
CA GLN A 41 15.71 -4.66 -20.00
C GLN A 41 14.33 -4.99 -20.60
N MET A 42 13.40 -4.06 -20.49
CA MET A 42 12.00 -4.27 -20.93
C MET A 42 11.68 -3.63 -22.28
N GLN A 43 12.56 -2.81 -22.85
CA GLN A 43 12.31 -1.98 -24.04
C GLN A 43 11.73 -2.75 -25.24
N GLN A 44 12.15 -4.02 -25.42
CA GLN A 44 11.63 -4.87 -26.50
C GLN A 44 10.15 -5.26 -26.33
N ARG A 45 9.60 -5.12 -25.13
CA ARG A 45 8.20 -5.46 -24.80
C ARG A 45 7.23 -4.30 -25.08
N PHE A 46 7.75 -3.10 -25.21
CA PHE A 46 6.94 -1.89 -25.39
C PHE A 46 6.46 -1.75 -26.84
N GLN A 47 5.47 -0.91 -27.08
CA GLN A 47 4.91 -0.67 -28.42
C GLN A 47 4.99 0.80 -28.79
N GLY A 48 5.06 1.09 -30.08
CA GLY A 48 5.05 2.45 -30.60
C GLY A 48 6.09 3.36 -29.95
N ASN A 49 5.65 4.54 -29.54
CA ASN A 49 6.51 5.58 -28.94
C ASN A 49 7.06 5.19 -27.55
N GLU A 50 6.42 4.26 -26.85
CA GLU A 50 6.87 3.80 -25.53
C GLU A 50 8.26 3.14 -25.57
N LYS A 51 8.72 2.69 -26.74
CA LYS A 51 10.08 2.14 -26.94
C LYS A 51 11.16 3.22 -26.94
N ASN A 52 10.78 4.46 -27.18
CA ASN A 52 11.72 5.56 -27.33
C ASN A 52 11.90 6.29 -25.99
N ILE A 53 13.13 6.34 -25.50
CA ILE A 53 13.44 7.02 -24.24
C ILE A 53 13.21 8.53 -24.34
N ASP A 54 13.39 9.16 -25.52
CA ASP A 54 13.12 10.56 -25.74
C ASP A 54 11.64 10.92 -25.60
N TYR A 55 10.75 9.98 -25.92
CA TYR A 55 9.33 10.15 -25.65
C TYR A 55 9.10 10.36 -24.15
N TRP A 56 9.72 9.54 -23.32
CA TRP A 56 9.60 9.64 -21.87
C TRP A 56 10.26 10.88 -21.30
N GLY A 57 11.36 11.34 -21.88
CA GLY A 57 11.97 12.62 -21.56
C GLY A 57 11.08 13.84 -21.83
N LYS A 58 9.98 13.67 -22.60
CA LYS A 58 8.95 14.70 -22.84
C LYS A 58 7.73 14.52 -21.92
N GLN A 59 7.48 13.29 -21.44
CA GLN A 59 6.36 12.98 -20.57
C GLN A 59 6.66 13.25 -19.08
N GLY A 60 7.93 13.43 -18.73
CA GLY A 60 8.39 13.70 -17.38
C GLY A 60 8.66 12.43 -16.55
N TRP A 61 9.39 12.64 -15.45
CA TRP A 61 9.86 11.58 -14.56
C TRP A 61 8.74 10.77 -13.95
N GLN A 62 7.70 11.40 -13.39
CA GLN A 62 6.61 10.71 -12.71
C GLN A 62 5.87 9.75 -13.65
N ASN A 63 5.61 10.17 -14.87
CA ASN A 63 4.96 9.33 -15.88
C ASN A 63 5.88 8.16 -16.30
N PHE A 64 7.17 8.44 -16.49
CA PHE A 64 8.16 7.41 -16.82
C PHE A 64 8.28 6.38 -15.70
N LYS A 65 8.43 6.82 -14.44
CA LYS A 65 8.56 5.95 -13.27
C LYS A 65 7.32 5.08 -13.11
N SER A 66 6.13 5.68 -13.14
CA SER A 66 4.85 4.95 -13.04
C SER A 66 4.69 3.91 -14.15
N PHE A 67 5.10 4.23 -15.37
CA PHE A 67 5.10 3.28 -16.50
C PHE A 67 6.05 2.11 -16.24
N ILE A 68 7.29 2.37 -15.82
CA ILE A 68 8.28 1.32 -15.54
C ILE A 68 7.81 0.41 -14.41
N ASP A 69 7.27 0.96 -13.33
CA ASP A 69 6.76 0.20 -12.20
C ASP A 69 5.59 -0.71 -12.63
N ALA A 70 4.64 -0.18 -13.41
CA ALA A 70 3.54 -0.95 -13.97
C ALA A 70 4.00 -2.07 -14.91
N GLN A 71 5.02 -1.83 -15.74
CA GLN A 71 5.56 -2.83 -16.67
C GLN A 71 6.43 -3.88 -15.97
N SER A 72 7.13 -3.51 -14.88
CA SER A 72 7.97 -4.44 -14.12
C SER A 72 7.12 -5.48 -13.37
N GLN A 73 5.89 -5.14 -13.01
CA GLN A 73 4.93 -6.06 -12.39
C GLN A 73 4.30 -7.03 -13.39
N ARG A 74 4.40 -6.77 -14.70
CA ARG A 74 3.86 -7.67 -15.74
C ARG A 74 4.77 -8.87 -15.95
N PRO A 75 4.27 -10.10 -15.78
CA PRO A 75 5.08 -11.30 -15.98
C PRO A 75 5.57 -11.42 -17.44
N THR A 76 6.79 -11.91 -17.62
CA THR A 76 7.34 -12.18 -18.95
C THR A 76 6.56 -13.25 -19.69
N LYS A 77 6.63 -13.28 -21.04
CA LYS A 77 6.02 -14.37 -21.82
C LYS A 77 6.45 -15.76 -21.35
N SER A 78 7.70 -15.92 -20.90
CA SER A 78 8.21 -17.17 -20.35
C SER A 78 7.59 -17.48 -18.98
N GLN A 79 7.45 -16.48 -18.11
CA GLN A 79 6.78 -16.62 -16.81
C GLN A 79 5.30 -16.91 -17.00
N GLN A 80 4.61 -16.22 -17.94
CA GLN A 80 3.22 -16.50 -18.30
C GLN A 80 3.06 -17.94 -18.80
N LYS A 81 3.94 -18.42 -19.70
CA LYS A 81 3.92 -19.81 -20.16
C LYS A 81 4.14 -20.81 -19.04
N LYS A 82 5.06 -20.53 -18.09
CA LYS A 82 5.26 -21.36 -16.90
C LYS A 82 4.03 -21.37 -16.00
N GLN A 83 3.42 -20.19 -15.77
CA GLN A 83 2.20 -20.06 -14.99
C GLN A 83 1.02 -20.80 -15.64
N VAL A 84 0.80 -20.62 -16.96
CA VAL A 84 -0.23 -21.39 -17.69
C VAL A 84 0.03 -22.89 -17.58
N LYS A 85 1.28 -23.33 -17.69
CA LYS A 85 1.65 -24.73 -17.54
C LYS A 85 1.38 -25.27 -16.12
N SER A 86 1.60 -24.46 -15.08
CA SER A 86 1.29 -24.85 -13.70
C SER A 86 -0.21 -24.97 -13.44
N GLN A 87 -1.04 -24.25 -14.21
CA GLN A 87 -2.50 -24.29 -14.08
C GLN A 87 -3.16 -25.46 -14.83
N ARG A 88 -2.44 -26.17 -15.72
CA ARG A 88 -3.01 -27.27 -16.53
C ARG A 88 -3.58 -28.43 -15.70
N GLY A 89 -3.09 -28.66 -14.49
CA GLY A 89 -3.63 -29.66 -13.57
C GLY A 89 -4.77 -29.14 -12.68
N ARG A 90 -5.06 -27.83 -12.73
CA ARG A 90 -6.02 -27.11 -11.89
C ARG A 90 -7.20 -26.54 -12.68
N SER A 91 -7.22 -26.80 -13.96
CA SER A 91 -8.29 -26.38 -14.88
C SER A 91 -8.50 -27.40 -15.98
N ILE A 92 -9.69 -27.40 -16.58
CA ILE A 92 -10.02 -28.15 -17.78
C ILE A 92 -10.08 -27.19 -18.96
N THR A 93 -9.29 -27.41 -20.01
CA THR A 93 -9.40 -26.66 -21.26
C THR A 93 -10.48 -27.27 -22.12
N LEU A 94 -11.56 -26.53 -22.34
CA LEU A 94 -12.64 -26.94 -23.23
C LEU A 94 -12.30 -26.68 -24.69
N ASP A 95 -11.65 -25.54 -24.96
CA ASP A 95 -11.19 -25.17 -26.29
C ASP A 95 -10.00 -24.22 -26.23
N GLU A 96 -9.09 -24.36 -27.18
CA GLU A 96 -7.96 -23.46 -27.34
C GLU A 96 -7.61 -23.30 -28.81
N ASN A 97 -7.77 -22.08 -29.33
CA ASN A 97 -7.40 -21.72 -30.71
C ASN A 97 -6.65 -20.37 -30.73
N ASP A 98 -6.38 -19.80 -31.90
CA ASP A 98 -5.62 -18.55 -32.05
C ASP A 98 -6.32 -17.34 -31.42
N LYS A 99 -7.64 -17.38 -31.31
CA LYS A 99 -8.48 -16.30 -30.82
C LYS A 99 -8.88 -16.48 -29.36
N TRP A 100 -9.20 -17.72 -28.97
CA TRP A 100 -9.84 -18.03 -27.69
C TRP A 100 -9.08 -19.06 -26.87
N LEU A 101 -9.17 -18.92 -25.56
CA LEU A 101 -8.92 -19.96 -24.56
C LEU A 101 -10.18 -20.06 -23.69
N ILE A 102 -10.80 -21.24 -23.67
CA ILE A 102 -12.03 -21.52 -22.93
C ILE A 102 -11.72 -22.59 -21.88
N VAL A 103 -11.90 -22.25 -20.61
CA VAL A 103 -11.45 -23.09 -19.48
C VAL A 103 -12.49 -23.18 -18.37
N ILE A 104 -12.44 -24.29 -17.62
CA ILE A 104 -13.14 -24.49 -16.36
C ILE A 104 -12.08 -24.48 -15.26
N PRO A 105 -12.07 -23.53 -14.34
CA PRO A 105 -11.23 -23.59 -13.15
C PRO A 105 -11.73 -24.69 -12.21
N LEU A 106 -10.82 -25.48 -11.63
CA LEU A 106 -11.13 -26.57 -10.70
C LEU A 106 -10.81 -26.23 -9.24
N ASP A 107 -10.17 -25.08 -9.03
CA ASP A 107 -9.88 -24.54 -7.72
C ASP A 107 -9.76 -23.00 -7.77
N LYS A 108 -9.75 -22.39 -6.61
CA LYS A 108 -9.69 -20.94 -6.40
C LYS A 108 -8.47 -20.28 -7.06
N GLU A 109 -7.30 -20.93 -7.01
CA GLU A 109 -6.09 -20.35 -7.62
C GLU A 109 -6.19 -20.30 -9.15
N ALA A 110 -6.73 -21.33 -9.77
CA ALA A 110 -7.01 -21.32 -11.21
C ALA A 110 -8.07 -20.28 -11.56
N SER A 111 -9.13 -20.13 -10.74
CA SER A 111 -10.13 -19.09 -10.92
C SER A 111 -9.52 -17.70 -10.86
N CYS A 112 -8.74 -17.40 -9.83
CA CYS A 112 -8.02 -16.12 -9.71
C CYS A 112 -7.04 -15.89 -10.85
N PHE A 113 -6.37 -16.94 -11.33
CA PHE A 113 -5.41 -16.83 -12.43
C PHE A 113 -6.09 -16.47 -13.76
N TYR A 114 -7.13 -17.21 -14.15
CA TYR A 114 -7.81 -16.99 -15.43
C TYR A 114 -8.73 -15.77 -15.39
N GLY A 115 -9.35 -15.48 -14.24
CA GLY A 115 -10.20 -14.33 -14.03
C GLY A 115 -9.46 -13.07 -13.53
N LYS A 116 -8.12 -13.05 -13.56
CA LYS A 116 -7.35 -11.86 -13.19
C LYS A 116 -7.83 -10.63 -13.99
N ASP A 117 -7.91 -9.48 -13.33
CA ASP A 117 -8.38 -8.21 -13.91
C ASP A 117 -9.88 -8.23 -14.30
N THR A 118 -10.69 -9.06 -13.63
CA THR A 118 -12.16 -9.01 -13.66
C THR A 118 -12.72 -8.68 -12.30
N ASP A 119 -13.98 -8.24 -12.26
CA ASP A 119 -14.70 -7.95 -11.02
C ASP A 119 -15.44 -9.17 -10.45
N TRP A 120 -15.36 -10.34 -11.08
CA TRP A 120 -16.04 -11.55 -10.65
C TRP A 120 -15.69 -11.92 -9.20
N CYS A 121 -16.72 -12.14 -8.39
CA CYS A 121 -16.56 -12.51 -6.99
C CYS A 121 -15.74 -13.80 -6.82
N THR A 122 -15.88 -14.77 -7.75
CA THR A 122 -15.15 -16.05 -7.75
C THR A 122 -13.65 -15.91 -7.96
N THR A 123 -13.15 -14.72 -8.35
CA THR A 123 -11.72 -14.44 -8.57
C THR A 123 -11.10 -13.62 -7.45
N LYS A 124 -11.86 -13.23 -6.42
CA LYS A 124 -11.35 -12.50 -5.26
C LYS A 124 -10.51 -13.44 -4.37
N GLN A 125 -9.24 -13.08 -4.13
CA GLN A 125 -8.33 -13.91 -3.34
C GLN A 125 -8.67 -13.96 -1.85
N ASP A 126 -9.37 -12.95 -1.37
CA ASP A 126 -9.70 -12.70 0.03
C ASP A 126 -11.05 -13.29 0.48
N HIS A 127 -11.84 -13.83 -0.46
CA HIS A 127 -13.12 -14.48 -0.20
C HIS A 127 -13.13 -15.90 -0.75
N ASP A 128 -13.90 -16.78 -0.18
CA ASP A 128 -14.05 -18.17 -0.63
C ASP A 128 -15.28 -18.40 -1.52
N TYR A 129 -15.74 -17.34 -2.21
CA TYR A 129 -16.85 -17.43 -3.15
C TYR A 129 -16.66 -18.50 -4.23
N PHE A 130 -15.41 -18.71 -4.72
CA PHE A 130 -15.17 -19.79 -5.66
C PHE A 130 -15.57 -21.14 -5.08
N ASP A 131 -15.16 -21.44 -3.86
CA ASP A 131 -15.48 -22.69 -3.19
C ASP A 131 -16.98 -22.83 -2.95
N GLN A 132 -17.67 -21.74 -2.59
CA GLN A 132 -19.12 -21.71 -2.46
C GLN A 132 -19.79 -22.10 -3.77
N TYR A 133 -19.49 -21.40 -4.87
CA TYR A 133 -20.06 -21.72 -6.19
C TYR A 133 -19.70 -23.12 -6.68
N PHE A 134 -18.40 -23.43 -6.70
CA PHE A 134 -17.91 -24.68 -7.30
C PHE A 134 -18.22 -25.91 -6.45
N PHE A 135 -18.06 -25.79 -5.12
CA PHE A 135 -18.18 -26.92 -4.20
C PHE A 135 -19.58 -27.04 -3.59
N ASP A 136 -20.09 -25.96 -2.97
CA ASP A 136 -21.35 -26.03 -2.22
C ASP A 136 -22.55 -26.02 -3.17
N ASP A 137 -22.60 -25.11 -4.13
CA ASP A 137 -23.70 -24.99 -5.12
C ASP A 137 -23.52 -25.92 -6.33
N LYS A 138 -22.38 -26.59 -6.45
CA LYS A 138 -22.03 -27.46 -7.58
C LYS A 138 -22.12 -26.74 -8.95
N THR A 139 -21.92 -25.44 -8.95
CA THR A 139 -21.92 -24.61 -10.15
C THR A 139 -20.70 -24.93 -11.01
N THR A 140 -20.91 -25.04 -12.32
CA THR A 140 -19.85 -25.19 -13.31
C THR A 140 -19.56 -23.83 -13.91
N LEU A 141 -18.36 -23.29 -13.61
CA LEU A 141 -17.87 -22.01 -14.13
C LEU A 141 -17.09 -22.24 -15.42
N VAL A 142 -17.42 -21.52 -16.48
CA VAL A 142 -16.65 -21.54 -17.74
C VAL A 142 -16.16 -20.14 -18.03
N TYR A 143 -14.85 -19.98 -18.19
CA TYR A 143 -14.21 -18.71 -18.51
C TYR A 143 -13.79 -18.66 -19.98
N TYR A 144 -14.15 -17.58 -20.67
CA TYR A 144 -13.88 -17.32 -22.08
C TYR A 144 -12.88 -16.18 -22.17
N LEU A 145 -11.64 -16.47 -22.56
CA LEU A 145 -10.54 -15.52 -22.61
C LEU A 145 -10.13 -15.25 -24.06
N HIS A 146 -10.29 -14.00 -24.49
CA HIS A 146 -9.87 -13.59 -25.83
C HIS A 146 -8.37 -13.27 -25.85
N LYS A 147 -7.56 -14.12 -26.50
CA LYS A 147 -6.09 -14.09 -26.44
C LYS A 147 -5.44 -12.79 -26.93
N LYS A 148 -6.08 -12.10 -27.90
CA LYS A 148 -5.50 -10.88 -28.50
C LYS A 148 -5.85 -9.61 -27.74
N THR A 149 -7.08 -9.48 -27.28
CA THR A 149 -7.57 -8.27 -26.59
C THR A 149 -7.46 -8.36 -25.08
N GLY A 150 -7.35 -9.56 -24.51
CA GLY A 150 -7.44 -9.79 -23.08
C GLY A 150 -8.86 -9.68 -22.51
N ALA A 151 -9.87 -9.48 -23.36
CA ALA A 151 -11.26 -9.42 -22.93
C ALA A 151 -11.72 -10.78 -22.39
N LYS A 152 -12.61 -10.77 -21.41
CA LYS A 152 -13.03 -11.95 -20.65
C LYS A 152 -14.53 -11.94 -20.40
N TRP A 153 -15.11 -13.13 -20.44
CA TRP A 153 -16.49 -13.42 -20.12
C TRP A 153 -16.57 -14.72 -19.33
N ALA A 154 -17.65 -14.90 -18.59
CA ALA A 154 -17.90 -16.12 -17.83
C ALA A 154 -19.33 -16.62 -18.01
N THR A 155 -19.51 -17.93 -17.87
CA THR A 155 -20.81 -18.53 -17.62
C THR A 155 -20.77 -19.31 -16.31
N ALA A 156 -21.87 -19.24 -15.54
CA ALA A 156 -22.11 -20.05 -14.36
C ALA A 156 -23.35 -20.93 -14.61
N SER A 157 -23.18 -22.23 -14.56
CA SER A 157 -24.26 -23.19 -14.88
C SER A 157 -24.46 -24.17 -13.74
N ARG A 158 -25.68 -24.34 -13.29
CA ARG A 158 -26.07 -25.27 -12.23
C ARG A 158 -27.43 -25.89 -12.48
N TYR A 159 -27.66 -27.04 -11.91
CA TYR A 159 -29.02 -27.63 -11.87
C TYR A 159 -29.75 -27.11 -10.62
N THR A 160 -30.95 -26.58 -10.82
CA THR A 160 -31.86 -26.21 -9.73
C THR A 160 -32.33 -27.46 -8.97
N SER A 161 -32.96 -27.27 -7.81
CA SER A 161 -33.58 -28.36 -7.05
C SER A 161 -34.67 -29.11 -7.83
N LYS A 162 -35.22 -28.50 -8.89
CA LYS A 162 -36.20 -29.11 -9.79
C LYS A 162 -35.56 -29.85 -10.95
N GLY A 163 -34.24 -29.87 -11.07
CA GLY A 163 -33.50 -30.50 -12.17
C GLY A 163 -33.45 -29.64 -13.46
N GLU A 164 -33.89 -28.40 -13.41
CA GLU A 164 -33.81 -27.48 -14.53
C GLU A 164 -32.39 -26.88 -14.57
N LEU A 165 -31.84 -26.65 -15.77
CA LEU A 165 -30.55 -26.02 -15.96
C LEU A 165 -30.73 -24.50 -15.85
N ASP A 166 -30.00 -23.88 -14.91
CA ASP A 166 -29.92 -22.45 -14.68
C ASP A 166 -28.56 -21.96 -15.17
N ASN A 167 -28.56 -21.02 -16.12
CA ASN A 167 -27.36 -20.46 -16.75
C ASN A 167 -27.33 -18.96 -16.55
N GLU A 168 -26.22 -18.47 -16.03
CA GLU A 168 -25.92 -17.05 -15.87
C GLU A 168 -24.71 -16.69 -16.75
N TYR A 169 -24.72 -15.49 -17.31
CA TYR A 169 -23.69 -14.99 -18.26
C TYR A 169 -23.16 -13.66 -17.74
N PHE A 170 -21.84 -13.46 -17.78
CA PHE A 170 -21.19 -12.30 -17.21
C PHE A 170 -20.15 -11.71 -18.15
N ASP A 171 -20.08 -10.38 -18.19
CA ASP A 171 -18.93 -9.66 -18.72
C ASP A 171 -17.78 -9.59 -17.69
N LYS A 172 -16.67 -8.94 -18.03
CA LYS A 172 -15.51 -8.78 -17.14
C LYS A 172 -15.78 -7.91 -15.90
N ASN A 173 -16.82 -7.07 -15.92
CA ASN A 173 -17.19 -6.17 -14.84
C ASN A 173 -18.29 -6.75 -13.94
N ASP A 174 -18.53 -8.06 -14.03
CA ASP A 174 -19.57 -8.80 -13.29
C ASP A 174 -21.01 -8.38 -13.64
N ASN A 175 -21.21 -7.74 -14.82
CA ASN A 175 -22.56 -7.43 -15.29
C ASN A 175 -23.19 -8.68 -15.89
N HIS A 176 -24.46 -8.93 -15.51
CA HIS A 176 -25.26 -9.97 -16.15
C HIS A 176 -25.57 -9.62 -17.60
N LEU A 177 -25.42 -10.61 -18.47
CA LEU A 177 -25.77 -10.55 -19.89
C LEU A 177 -26.90 -11.56 -20.18
N ASP A 178 -27.70 -11.29 -21.18
CA ASP A 178 -28.52 -12.36 -21.76
C ASP A 178 -27.71 -13.22 -22.76
N PRO A 179 -28.19 -14.42 -23.16
CA PRO A 179 -27.47 -15.29 -24.06
C PRO A 179 -27.18 -14.66 -25.44
N GLU A 180 -28.07 -13.79 -25.93
CA GLU A 180 -27.97 -13.11 -27.22
C GLU A 180 -26.87 -12.03 -27.15
N GLU A 181 -26.88 -11.22 -26.08
CA GLU A 181 -25.82 -10.22 -25.81
C GLU A 181 -24.45 -10.89 -25.67
N PHE A 182 -24.36 -11.99 -24.92
CA PHE A 182 -23.13 -12.75 -24.78
C PHE A 182 -22.61 -13.21 -26.15
N THR A 183 -23.49 -13.79 -26.97
CA THR A 183 -23.14 -14.25 -28.33
C THR A 183 -22.72 -13.10 -29.24
N GLN A 184 -23.41 -11.96 -29.15
CA GLN A 184 -23.08 -10.77 -29.94
C GLN A 184 -21.68 -10.22 -29.56
N GLN A 185 -21.37 -10.11 -28.25
CA GLN A 185 -20.09 -9.59 -27.77
C GLN A 185 -18.92 -10.54 -28.07
N THR A 186 -19.13 -11.84 -27.96
CA THR A 186 -18.05 -12.84 -28.07
C THR A 186 -17.92 -13.45 -29.45
N GLY A 187 -19.03 -13.54 -30.19
CA GLY A 187 -19.14 -14.37 -31.40
C GLY A 187 -19.11 -15.88 -31.10
N ILE A 188 -19.38 -16.27 -29.85
CA ILE A 188 -19.38 -17.67 -29.39
C ILE A 188 -20.81 -18.06 -29.01
N ASP A 189 -21.26 -19.22 -29.44
CA ASP A 189 -22.43 -19.87 -28.86
C ASP A 189 -22.06 -20.49 -27.52
N PRO A 190 -22.52 -19.92 -26.38
CA PRO A 190 -22.16 -20.39 -25.05
C PRO A 190 -22.74 -21.77 -24.75
N GLU A 191 -23.91 -22.11 -25.31
CA GLU A 191 -24.60 -23.38 -25.06
C GLU A 191 -23.73 -24.58 -25.44
N LYS A 192 -23.01 -24.49 -26.55
CA LYS A 192 -22.05 -25.51 -26.97
C LYS A 192 -21.01 -25.84 -25.88
N TYR A 193 -20.52 -24.84 -25.19
CA TYR A 193 -19.47 -25.03 -24.16
C TYR A 193 -20.07 -25.40 -22.82
N ILE A 194 -21.26 -24.90 -22.49
CA ILE A 194 -22.02 -25.30 -21.31
C ILE A 194 -22.32 -26.80 -21.38
N GLN A 195 -22.84 -27.29 -22.51
CA GLN A 195 -23.11 -28.74 -22.70
C GLN A 195 -21.84 -29.58 -22.56
N ARG A 196 -20.72 -29.13 -23.12
CA ARG A 196 -19.42 -29.82 -22.92
C ARG A 196 -18.98 -29.80 -21.48
N ALA A 197 -19.14 -28.67 -20.79
CA ALA A 197 -18.76 -28.49 -19.39
C ALA A 197 -19.60 -29.37 -18.44
N LEU A 198 -20.86 -29.59 -18.79
CA LEU A 198 -21.76 -30.48 -18.04
C LEU A 198 -21.65 -31.95 -18.47
N GLY A 199 -20.84 -32.26 -19.50
CA GLY A 199 -20.63 -33.64 -19.97
C GLY A 199 -19.93 -34.54 -18.94
N PRO A 200 -20.19 -35.88 -18.96
CA PRO A 200 -19.75 -36.83 -17.94
C PRO A 200 -18.24 -36.72 -17.61
N SER A 201 -17.38 -36.74 -18.62
CA SER A 201 -15.92 -36.71 -18.46
C SER A 201 -15.43 -35.45 -17.70
N VAL A 202 -16.05 -34.30 -17.96
CA VAL A 202 -15.72 -33.06 -17.26
C VAL A 202 -16.24 -33.09 -15.82
N GLN A 203 -17.47 -33.56 -15.61
CA GLN A 203 -18.08 -33.68 -14.32
C GLN A 203 -17.38 -34.72 -13.42
N ASP A 204 -16.86 -35.81 -13.96
CA ASP A 204 -16.03 -36.76 -13.20
C ASP A 204 -14.75 -36.10 -12.70
N THR A 205 -14.08 -35.30 -13.53
CA THR A 205 -12.89 -34.55 -13.14
C THR A 205 -13.23 -33.49 -12.08
N ALA A 206 -14.32 -32.74 -12.26
CA ALA A 206 -14.80 -31.75 -11.30
C ALA A 206 -15.19 -32.38 -9.96
N THR A 207 -15.81 -33.57 -9.97
CA THR A 207 -16.15 -34.34 -8.77
C THR A 207 -14.88 -34.77 -8.01
N GLY A 208 -13.84 -35.19 -8.73
CA GLY A 208 -12.54 -35.51 -8.14
C GLY A 208 -11.87 -34.30 -7.48
N ALA A 209 -11.97 -33.11 -8.14
CA ALA A 209 -11.48 -31.85 -7.56
C ALA A 209 -12.28 -31.45 -6.30
N ARG A 210 -13.61 -31.52 -6.34
CA ARG A 210 -14.48 -31.28 -5.18
C ARG A 210 -14.15 -32.23 -4.02
N GLY A 211 -13.87 -33.51 -4.30
CA GLY A 211 -13.43 -34.48 -3.30
C GLY A 211 -12.14 -34.08 -2.59
N LYS A 212 -11.16 -33.52 -3.31
CA LYS A 212 -9.91 -33.00 -2.73
C LYS A 212 -10.17 -31.80 -1.84
N ILE A 213 -11.02 -30.86 -2.26
CA ILE A 213 -11.42 -29.70 -1.44
C ILE A 213 -12.08 -30.18 -0.15
N GLN A 214 -13.02 -31.15 -0.23
CA GLN A 214 -13.69 -31.71 0.95
C GLN A 214 -12.69 -32.38 1.91
N GLN A 215 -11.72 -33.11 1.37
CA GLN A 215 -10.69 -33.75 2.18
C GLN A 215 -9.85 -32.70 2.92
N THR A 216 -9.46 -31.62 2.22
CA THR A 216 -8.72 -30.49 2.82
C THR A 216 -9.55 -29.83 3.93
N ARG A 217 -10.83 -29.51 3.67
CA ARG A 217 -11.74 -28.93 4.67
C ARG A 217 -11.88 -29.83 5.91
N ASN A 218 -12.03 -31.14 5.71
CA ASN A 218 -12.12 -32.10 6.81
C ASN A 218 -10.82 -32.15 7.62
N ASN A 219 -9.65 -32.11 6.97
CA ASN A 219 -8.36 -32.07 7.64
C ASN A 219 -8.21 -30.77 8.45
N MET A 220 -8.53 -29.63 7.85
CA MET A 220 -8.50 -28.34 8.55
C MET A 220 -9.39 -28.35 9.81
N LYS A 221 -10.62 -28.87 9.73
CA LYS A 221 -11.53 -29.00 10.89
C LYS A 221 -10.93 -29.86 12.01
N LYS A 222 -10.26 -30.97 11.68
CA LYS A 222 -9.59 -31.83 12.69
C LYS A 222 -8.44 -31.10 13.36
N LEU A 223 -7.56 -30.46 12.55
CA LEU A 223 -6.40 -29.73 13.06
C LEU A 223 -6.83 -28.51 13.87
N LEU A 224 -7.89 -27.80 13.45
CA LEU A 224 -8.46 -26.68 14.19
C LEU A 224 -8.94 -27.12 15.57
N LYS A 225 -9.65 -28.25 15.66
CA LYS A 225 -10.05 -28.80 16.94
C LYS A 225 -8.85 -29.08 17.85
N VAL A 226 -7.81 -29.71 17.33
CA VAL A 226 -6.58 -30.00 18.11
C VAL A 226 -5.93 -28.68 18.57
N ALA A 227 -5.78 -27.69 17.69
CA ALA A 227 -5.18 -26.39 18.04
C ALA A 227 -5.98 -25.67 19.13
N ARG A 228 -7.30 -25.70 19.05
CA ARG A 228 -8.21 -25.13 20.08
C ARG A 228 -8.09 -25.86 21.41
N ASP A 229 -8.11 -27.20 21.39
CA ASP A 229 -8.06 -28.00 22.60
C ASP A 229 -6.71 -27.83 23.33
N THR A 230 -5.61 -27.71 22.59
CA THR A 230 -4.25 -27.55 23.15
C THR A 230 -3.88 -26.09 23.41
N GLY A 231 -4.48 -25.13 22.70
CA GLY A 231 -4.08 -23.73 22.72
C GLY A 231 -2.64 -23.52 22.21
N THR A 232 -2.19 -24.34 21.24
CA THR A 232 -0.82 -24.27 20.68
C THR A 232 -0.84 -24.13 19.17
N PRO A 233 0.12 -23.38 18.58
CA PRO A 233 0.27 -23.27 17.13
C PRO A 233 0.43 -24.63 16.46
N ASN A 234 -0.18 -24.80 15.29
CA ASN A 234 -0.14 -26.02 14.48
C ASN A 234 0.31 -25.70 13.06
N ARG A 235 1.56 -26.04 12.73
CA ARG A 235 2.21 -25.72 11.45
C ARG A 235 1.50 -26.32 10.21
N GLU A 236 0.93 -27.49 10.33
CA GLU A 236 0.19 -28.12 9.22
C GLU A 236 -1.08 -27.32 8.93
N LEU A 237 -1.81 -26.91 9.97
CA LEU A 237 -3.00 -26.08 9.83
C LEU A 237 -2.66 -24.69 9.27
N GLU A 238 -1.60 -24.04 9.77
CA GLU A 238 -1.09 -22.76 9.25
C GLU A 238 -0.79 -22.86 7.76
N THR A 239 -0.10 -23.92 7.34
CA THR A 239 0.18 -24.17 5.93
C THR A 239 -1.09 -24.30 5.09
N LEU A 240 -2.11 -24.99 5.61
CA LEU A 240 -3.40 -25.12 4.91
C LEU A 240 -4.15 -23.80 4.85
N ILE A 241 -4.17 -23.01 5.93
CA ILE A 241 -4.76 -21.67 5.96
C ILE A 241 -4.10 -20.76 4.91
N LEU A 242 -2.75 -20.74 4.89
CA LEU A 242 -1.99 -19.93 3.93
C LEU A 242 -2.23 -20.33 2.49
N ASN A 243 -2.34 -21.65 2.21
CA ASN A 243 -2.56 -22.17 0.88
C ASN A 243 -3.99 -21.93 0.38
N THR A 244 -4.99 -22.10 1.25
CA THR A 244 -6.40 -21.91 0.90
C THR A 244 -6.86 -20.47 1.06
N LYS A 245 -6.12 -19.66 1.84
CA LYS A 245 -6.47 -18.28 2.21
C LYS A 245 -7.87 -18.20 2.87
N ASN A 246 -8.23 -19.24 3.62
CA ASN A 246 -9.51 -19.30 4.31
C ASN A 246 -9.46 -18.44 5.58
N VAL A 247 -10.03 -17.23 5.48
CA VAL A 247 -10.02 -16.23 6.56
C VAL A 247 -10.78 -16.72 7.77
N GLU A 248 -11.98 -17.30 7.58
CA GLU A 248 -12.82 -17.79 8.69
C GLU A 248 -12.09 -18.86 9.54
N VAL A 249 -11.46 -19.84 8.88
CA VAL A 249 -10.67 -20.86 9.61
C VAL A 249 -9.44 -20.22 10.25
N GLY A 250 -8.82 -19.22 9.61
CA GLY A 250 -7.70 -18.46 10.15
C GLY A 250 -8.07 -17.72 11.44
N GLU A 251 -9.19 -17.00 11.45
CA GLU A 251 -9.70 -16.32 12.64
C GLU A 251 -10.03 -17.30 13.76
N GLN A 252 -10.79 -18.36 13.44
CA GLN A 252 -11.11 -19.40 14.42
C GLN A 252 -9.87 -20.10 14.99
N TYR A 253 -8.82 -20.24 14.19
CA TYR A 253 -7.55 -20.78 14.63
C TYR A 253 -6.84 -19.83 15.61
N LEU A 254 -6.76 -18.55 15.27
CA LEU A 254 -6.15 -17.52 16.11
C LEU A 254 -6.89 -17.41 17.45
N ASP A 255 -8.21 -17.30 17.44
CA ASP A 255 -9.04 -17.31 18.65
C ASP A 255 -8.73 -18.52 19.55
N GLY A 256 -8.59 -19.68 18.93
CA GLY A 256 -8.31 -20.91 19.64
C GLY A 256 -6.95 -20.93 20.32
N ILE A 257 -5.88 -20.55 19.63
CA ILE A 257 -4.51 -20.60 20.17
C ILE A 257 -4.20 -19.41 21.09
N THR A 258 -4.80 -18.23 20.87
CA THR A 258 -4.67 -17.04 21.72
C THR A 258 -5.64 -17.05 22.90
N LYS A 259 -6.56 -18.02 22.93
CA LYS A 259 -7.65 -18.13 23.93
C LYS A 259 -8.46 -16.82 24.02
N GLY A 260 -8.85 -16.30 22.88
CA GLY A 260 -9.58 -15.03 22.77
C GLY A 260 -8.77 -13.82 23.25
N GLY A 261 -7.48 -13.75 22.92
CA GLY A 261 -6.61 -12.61 23.24
C GLY A 261 -6.00 -12.65 24.66
N THR A 262 -6.20 -13.73 25.42
CA THR A 262 -5.63 -13.87 26.77
C THR A 262 -4.21 -14.47 26.80
N LYS A 263 -3.74 -14.98 25.66
CA LYS A 263 -2.44 -15.65 25.53
C LYS A 263 -1.71 -15.17 24.28
N GLN A 264 -0.48 -14.75 24.47
CA GLN A 264 0.42 -14.46 23.34
C GLN A 264 0.97 -15.74 22.74
N VAL A 265 1.13 -15.73 21.42
CA VAL A 265 1.61 -16.87 20.63
C VAL A 265 2.72 -16.46 19.67
N GLU A 266 3.57 -17.43 19.31
CA GLU A 266 4.57 -17.26 18.27
C GLU A 266 4.06 -17.82 16.95
N LEU A 267 4.11 -17.03 15.89
CA LEU A 267 3.74 -17.42 14.52
C LEU A 267 4.94 -17.24 13.59
N ASP A 268 5.01 -18.03 12.52
CA ASP A 268 5.99 -17.75 11.47
C ASP A 268 5.61 -16.50 10.68
N GLN A 269 6.57 -16.00 9.91
CA GLN A 269 6.43 -14.75 9.21
C GLN A 269 5.27 -14.71 8.21
N ASP A 270 5.04 -15.80 7.48
CA ASP A 270 3.98 -15.83 6.47
C ASP A 270 2.61 -15.80 7.14
N MET A 271 2.48 -16.46 8.31
CA MET A 271 1.27 -16.41 9.12
C MET A 271 1.07 -15.02 9.75
N GLN A 272 2.13 -14.35 10.22
CA GLN A 272 2.06 -12.95 10.69
C GLN A 272 1.56 -12.01 9.58
N LEU A 273 2.05 -12.17 8.35
CA LEU A 273 1.59 -11.38 7.19
C LEU A 273 0.13 -11.69 6.82
N PHE A 274 -0.31 -12.93 6.98
CA PHE A 274 -1.70 -13.31 6.81
C PHE A 274 -2.58 -12.61 7.87
N VAL A 275 -2.19 -12.69 9.15
CA VAL A 275 -2.90 -12.02 10.26
C VAL A 275 -3.01 -10.53 10.00
N LEU A 276 -1.92 -9.86 9.66
CA LEU A 276 -1.91 -8.42 9.36
C LEU A 276 -2.88 -8.05 8.22
N ALA A 277 -2.98 -8.91 7.21
CA ALA A 277 -3.79 -8.63 6.02
C ALA A 277 -5.28 -8.99 6.17
N ARG A 278 -5.65 -9.87 7.12
CA ARG A 278 -6.95 -10.54 7.14
C ARG A 278 -7.61 -10.64 8.50
N ALA A 279 -6.87 -10.52 9.57
CA ALA A 279 -7.30 -10.74 10.95
C ALA A 279 -6.50 -9.84 11.90
N ASP A 280 -6.33 -8.56 11.53
CA ASP A 280 -5.48 -7.57 12.20
C ASP A 280 -5.81 -7.38 13.68
N GLN A 281 -7.07 -7.66 14.12
CA GLN A 281 -7.47 -7.66 15.52
C GLN A 281 -6.64 -8.64 16.39
N HIS A 282 -6.01 -9.67 15.79
CA HIS A 282 -5.17 -10.65 16.49
C HIS A 282 -3.68 -10.31 16.47
N ILE A 283 -3.28 -9.22 15.82
CA ILE A 283 -1.86 -8.89 15.68
C ILE A 283 -1.19 -8.61 17.03
N ALA A 284 -1.93 -8.03 17.97
CA ALA A 284 -1.45 -7.78 19.34
C ALA A 284 -1.20 -9.06 20.18
N ASP A 285 -1.74 -10.19 19.74
CA ASP A 285 -1.59 -11.47 20.43
C ASP A 285 -0.33 -12.25 19.99
N ILE A 286 0.44 -11.69 19.04
CA ILE A 286 1.65 -12.32 18.50
C ILE A 286 2.87 -11.77 19.23
N SER A 287 3.65 -12.65 19.88
CA SER A 287 4.81 -12.25 20.69
C SER A 287 6.11 -12.04 19.90
N ASN A 288 6.22 -12.64 18.70
CA ASN A 288 7.45 -12.64 17.90
C ASN A 288 7.30 -11.85 16.59
N ILE A 289 6.69 -10.67 16.66
CA ILE A 289 6.49 -9.81 15.47
C ILE A 289 7.84 -9.51 14.80
N THR A 290 7.91 -9.74 13.49
CA THR A 290 9.13 -9.50 12.71
C THR A 290 9.16 -8.08 12.13
N THR A 291 10.36 -7.52 11.95
CA THR A 291 10.56 -6.22 11.28
C THR A 291 9.91 -6.18 9.89
N LYS A 292 9.89 -7.31 9.16
CA LYS A 292 9.22 -7.39 7.85
C LYS A 292 7.70 -7.22 7.97
N THR A 293 7.08 -7.75 9.02
CA THR A 293 5.64 -7.58 9.30
C THR A 293 5.36 -6.11 9.66
N LEU A 294 6.17 -5.51 10.53
CA LEU A 294 6.07 -4.10 10.89
C LEU A 294 6.25 -3.19 9.65
N MET A 295 7.27 -3.45 8.82
CA MET A 295 7.51 -2.69 7.58
C MET A 295 6.33 -2.82 6.60
N LYS A 296 5.70 -3.99 6.54
CA LYS A 296 4.49 -4.17 5.72
C LYS A 296 3.33 -3.34 6.28
N ALA A 297 3.12 -3.34 7.60
CA ALA A 297 2.10 -2.52 8.26
C ALA A 297 2.33 -1.02 8.00
N ALA A 298 3.55 -0.52 8.20
CA ALA A 298 3.92 0.88 7.94
C ALA A 298 3.57 1.34 6.51
N ASN A 299 3.56 0.41 5.54
CA ASN A 299 3.22 0.68 4.15
C ASN A 299 1.74 0.38 3.78
N MET A 300 0.88 -0.01 4.73
CA MET A 300 -0.55 -0.27 4.45
C MET A 300 -1.39 1.00 4.58
N TYR A 301 -1.76 1.36 5.81
CA TYR A 301 -2.60 2.51 6.13
C TYR A 301 -1.91 3.38 7.18
N THR A 302 -2.37 4.62 7.32
CA THR A 302 -1.80 5.61 8.26
C THR A 302 -1.79 5.10 9.71
N ASP A 303 -2.82 4.37 10.12
CA ASP A 303 -3.05 3.87 11.48
C ASP A 303 -2.63 2.41 11.69
N SER A 304 -2.06 1.76 10.68
CA SER A 304 -1.77 0.30 10.73
C SER A 304 -0.81 -0.11 11.84
N LEU A 305 0.05 0.80 12.34
CA LEU A 305 0.96 0.52 13.44
C LEU A 305 0.30 0.60 14.81
N SER A 306 -0.88 1.17 14.93
CA SER A 306 -1.59 1.33 16.22
C SER A 306 -1.91 0.01 16.93
N SER A 307 -2.03 -1.07 16.17
CA SER A 307 -2.30 -2.43 16.69
C SER A 307 -1.09 -3.11 17.33
N PHE A 308 0.14 -2.57 17.16
CA PHE A 308 1.38 -3.17 17.67
C PHE A 308 1.77 -2.66 19.07
N LYS A 309 0.78 -2.54 19.97
CA LYS A 309 1.01 -2.06 21.36
C LYS A 309 1.96 -3.00 22.09
N GLY A 310 3.03 -2.44 22.69
CA GLY A 310 4.02 -3.18 23.44
C GLY A 310 5.09 -3.87 22.61
N VAL A 311 5.06 -3.72 21.28
CA VAL A 311 6.13 -4.12 20.37
C VAL A 311 7.13 -2.98 20.24
N ASP A 312 8.41 -3.29 20.32
CA ASP A 312 9.49 -2.33 20.02
C ASP A 312 9.55 -2.14 18.49
N ILE A 313 9.18 -0.94 18.02
CA ILE A 313 9.13 -0.61 16.60
C ILE A 313 10.45 0.05 16.22
N PRO A 314 11.26 -0.58 15.34
CA PRO A 314 12.52 0.01 14.90
C PRO A 314 12.33 1.35 14.16
N PHE A 315 13.25 2.30 14.33
CA PHE A 315 13.16 3.61 13.70
C PHE A 315 13.00 3.57 12.17
N GLU A 316 13.63 2.63 11.46
CA GLU A 316 13.44 2.47 10.01
C GLU A 316 11.99 2.14 9.62
N VAL A 317 11.22 1.49 10.50
CA VAL A 317 9.79 1.21 10.30
C VAL A 317 8.95 2.46 10.57
N GLU A 318 9.23 3.15 11.69
CA GLU A 318 8.59 4.43 12.03
C GLU A 318 8.81 5.44 10.92
N LYS A 319 10.06 5.55 10.45
CA LYS A 319 10.44 6.41 9.32
C LYS A 319 9.66 6.07 8.06
N ALA A 320 9.51 4.80 7.71
CA ALA A 320 8.76 4.38 6.53
C ALA A 320 7.28 4.77 6.61
N ALA A 321 6.66 4.69 7.80
CA ALA A 321 5.29 5.13 8.03
C ALA A 321 5.17 6.67 7.87
N ILE A 322 6.08 7.43 8.47
CA ILE A 322 6.12 8.89 8.39
C ILE A 322 6.41 9.35 6.94
N ASP A 323 7.29 8.65 6.21
CA ASP A 323 7.59 8.93 4.81
C ASP A 323 6.37 8.76 3.91
N LYS A 324 5.50 7.83 4.24
CA LYS A 324 4.25 7.61 3.54
C LYS A 324 3.19 8.66 3.88
N ASN A 325 3.06 8.98 5.16
CA ASN A 325 2.16 10.02 5.66
C ASN A 325 2.65 10.49 7.05
N THR A 326 2.98 11.77 7.17
CA THR A 326 3.51 12.34 8.42
C THR A 326 2.56 12.12 9.60
N MET A 327 1.24 12.16 9.37
CA MET A 327 0.24 11.86 10.41
C MET A 327 0.32 10.44 10.99
N SER A 328 1.06 9.52 10.35
CA SER A 328 1.25 8.17 10.90
C SER A 328 1.92 8.20 12.27
N ILE A 329 2.67 9.25 12.62
CA ILE A 329 3.31 9.40 13.93
C ILE A 329 2.31 9.33 15.10
N GLU A 330 1.07 9.80 14.92
CA GLU A 330 0.01 9.74 15.94
C GLU A 330 -0.42 8.32 16.29
N TYR A 331 -0.18 7.39 15.39
CA TYR A 331 -0.62 5.99 15.48
C TYR A 331 0.54 5.02 15.79
N ILE A 332 1.77 5.53 15.97
CA ILE A 332 2.91 4.71 16.35
C ILE A 332 2.93 4.58 17.88
N PRO A 333 2.71 3.37 18.45
CA PRO A 333 2.78 3.19 19.89
C PRO A 333 4.19 3.47 20.41
N ASN A 334 4.33 4.38 21.37
CA ASN A 334 5.62 4.75 21.98
C ASN A 334 6.67 5.17 20.92
N ALA A 335 6.28 6.05 20.00
CA ALA A 335 7.18 6.56 18.97
C ALA A 335 8.53 7.00 19.55
N SER A 336 9.62 6.61 18.88
CA SER A 336 10.99 6.94 19.29
C SER A 336 11.26 8.45 19.23
N ASP A 337 12.28 8.91 19.95
CA ASP A 337 12.70 10.31 19.89
C ASP A 337 13.11 10.70 18.47
N GLU A 338 13.82 9.80 17.79
CA GLU A 338 14.22 9.98 16.39
C GLU A 338 13.01 10.09 15.44
N ALA A 339 11.94 9.34 15.68
CA ALA A 339 10.72 9.40 14.87
C ALA A 339 9.97 10.72 15.08
N LEU A 340 9.85 11.18 16.32
CA LEU A 340 9.24 12.47 16.65
C LEU A 340 10.02 13.63 16.00
N GLU A 341 11.34 13.63 16.13
CA GLU A 341 12.19 14.62 15.48
C GLU A 341 12.08 14.56 13.95
N TYR A 342 12.07 13.36 13.38
CA TYR A 342 11.94 13.17 11.94
C TYR A 342 10.58 13.66 11.39
N ALA A 343 9.50 13.44 12.13
CA ALA A 343 8.16 13.93 11.74
C ALA A 343 8.13 15.47 11.71
N ILE A 344 8.71 16.12 12.73
CA ILE A 344 8.85 17.60 12.80
C ILE A 344 9.74 18.13 11.67
N ASP A 345 10.79 17.42 11.30
CA ASP A 345 11.67 17.84 10.21
C ASP A 345 10.94 17.78 8.84
N LYS A 346 9.99 16.87 8.72
CA LYS A 346 9.18 16.75 7.50
C LYS A 346 8.00 17.72 7.44
N ASP A 347 7.38 17.93 8.58
CA ASP A 347 6.16 18.73 8.69
C ASP A 347 6.13 19.39 10.08
N PRO A 348 6.60 20.64 10.19
CA PRO A 348 6.63 21.36 11.46
C PRO A 348 5.25 21.55 12.10
N ASP A 349 4.17 21.57 11.30
CA ASP A 349 2.80 21.76 11.79
C ASP A 349 2.31 20.57 12.65
N MET A 350 2.96 19.41 12.51
CA MET A 350 2.70 18.23 13.34
C MET A 350 2.89 18.50 14.84
N ILE A 351 3.64 19.54 15.24
CA ILE A 351 3.89 19.86 16.66
C ILE A 351 2.61 20.10 17.47
N ASP A 352 1.54 20.49 16.82
CA ASP A 352 0.24 20.72 17.46
C ASP A 352 -0.55 19.43 17.73
N SER A 353 -0.06 18.29 17.24
CA SER A 353 -0.76 17.03 17.45
C SER A 353 -0.51 16.48 18.89
N GLN A 354 -1.48 15.70 19.38
CA GLN A 354 -1.49 15.22 20.76
C GLN A 354 -0.27 14.38 21.11
N VAL A 355 0.29 13.61 20.17
CA VAL A 355 1.47 12.77 20.39
C VAL A 355 2.70 13.57 20.85
N PHE A 356 2.84 14.81 20.38
CA PHE A 356 3.93 15.70 20.79
C PHE A 356 3.64 16.38 22.13
N ILE A 357 2.41 16.83 22.36
CA ILE A 357 1.98 17.46 23.59
C ILE A 357 2.16 16.50 24.78
N ASP A 358 1.87 15.22 24.60
CA ASP A 358 1.96 14.17 25.62
C ASP A 358 3.40 13.79 26.01
N GLN A 359 4.44 14.29 25.30
CA GLN A 359 5.85 13.99 25.62
C GLN A 359 6.37 14.60 26.92
N GLY A 360 5.58 15.43 27.59
CA GLY A 360 5.98 16.18 28.76
C GLY A 360 6.70 17.50 28.43
N THR A 361 6.68 18.40 29.37
CA THR A 361 7.04 19.83 29.17
C THR A 361 8.42 20.05 28.56
N GLU A 362 9.46 19.36 29.07
CA GLU A 362 10.83 19.57 28.60
C GLU A 362 11.05 19.08 27.18
N LYS A 363 10.56 17.84 26.87
CA LYS A 363 10.72 17.24 25.55
C LYS A 363 9.86 17.97 24.51
N TYR A 364 8.62 18.32 24.86
CA TYR A 364 7.77 19.14 24.01
C TYR A 364 8.40 20.47 23.65
N ALA A 365 9.02 21.15 24.64
CA ALA A 365 9.71 22.42 24.40
C ALA A 365 10.85 22.30 23.38
N LYS A 366 11.64 21.22 23.45
CA LYS A 366 12.71 20.94 22.46
C LYS A 366 12.16 20.68 21.06
N LEU A 367 11.10 19.88 20.96
CA LEU A 367 10.44 19.59 19.68
C LEU A 367 9.78 20.84 19.09
N LEU A 368 9.14 21.65 19.93
CA LEU A 368 8.55 22.93 19.52
C LEU A 368 9.61 23.92 19.02
N GLN A 369 10.78 23.96 19.68
CA GLN A 369 11.91 24.74 19.18
C GLN A 369 12.38 24.26 17.82
N ARG A 370 12.50 22.94 17.61
CA ARG A 370 12.88 22.35 16.32
C ARG A 370 11.85 22.68 15.23
N ALA A 371 10.55 22.50 15.50
CA ALA A 371 9.48 22.88 14.57
C ALA A 371 9.58 24.36 14.15
N THR A 372 9.77 25.25 15.13
CA THR A 372 9.93 26.68 14.86
C THR A 372 11.14 26.98 13.98
N ILE A 373 12.28 26.31 14.22
CA ILE A 373 13.50 26.46 13.42
C ILE A 373 13.24 26.04 11.98
N ASN A 374 12.61 24.89 11.78
CA ASN A 374 12.34 24.33 10.47
C ASN A 374 11.35 25.21 9.69
N ALA A 375 10.24 25.60 10.31
CA ALA A 375 9.23 26.46 9.70
C ALA A 375 9.78 27.85 9.30
N VAL A 376 10.69 28.41 10.09
CA VAL A 376 11.37 29.69 9.77
C VAL A 376 12.44 29.51 8.69
N GLY A 377 13.09 28.34 8.65
CA GLY A 377 14.13 28.00 7.66
C GLY A 377 13.55 27.70 6.28
N ASP A 378 12.45 26.99 6.22
CA ASP A 378 11.79 26.57 4.99
C ASP A 378 10.50 27.38 4.77
N LYS A 379 10.62 28.42 4.04
CA LYS A 379 9.72 29.58 3.87
C LYS A 379 8.25 29.31 3.52
N ASN A 380 7.77 28.07 3.56
CA ASN A 380 6.46 27.69 3.01
C ASN A 380 5.58 26.85 3.94
N GLU A 381 6.00 26.49 5.15
CA GLU A 381 5.37 25.38 5.87
C GLU A 381 4.45 25.76 7.01
N ALA A 382 4.60 26.91 7.67
CA ALA A 382 3.68 27.33 8.71
C ALA A 382 3.19 28.76 8.52
N HIS A 383 1.92 28.98 8.89
CA HIS A 383 1.36 30.34 8.86
C HIS A 383 2.06 31.23 9.91
N PRO A 384 2.34 32.53 9.61
CA PRO A 384 3.03 33.44 10.54
C PRO A 384 2.46 33.46 11.97
N ASP A 385 1.13 33.33 12.13
CA ASP A 385 0.48 33.30 13.44
C ASP A 385 0.79 32.01 14.21
N GLU A 386 1.00 30.89 13.54
CA GLU A 386 1.38 29.61 14.16
C GLU A 386 2.80 29.68 14.68
N ILE A 387 3.75 30.16 13.87
CA ILE A 387 5.14 30.34 14.30
C ILE A 387 5.17 31.31 15.50
N LEU A 388 4.40 32.39 15.46
CA LEU A 388 4.33 33.30 16.60
C LEU A 388 3.78 32.62 17.83
N ARG A 389 2.73 31.81 17.74
CA ARG A 389 2.16 31.01 18.81
C ARG A 389 3.18 30.04 19.40
N TRP A 390 3.94 29.34 18.55
CA TRP A 390 4.99 28.40 18.98
C TRP A 390 6.12 29.11 19.72
N LEU A 391 6.59 30.24 19.19
CA LEU A 391 7.58 31.07 19.91
C LEU A 391 7.07 31.53 21.29
N GLN A 392 5.80 31.94 21.40
CA GLN A 392 5.15 32.28 22.67
C GLN A 392 5.15 31.10 23.62
N SER A 393 4.81 29.89 23.13
CA SER A 393 4.79 28.68 23.95
C SER A 393 6.18 28.31 24.44
N ILE A 394 7.22 28.37 23.59
CA ILE A 394 8.61 28.12 24.00
C ILE A 394 9.04 29.06 25.14
N PHE A 395 8.82 30.35 24.97
CA PHE A 395 9.17 31.34 26.03
C PHE A 395 8.36 31.18 27.30
N SER A 396 7.12 30.69 27.21
CA SER A 396 6.28 30.42 28.38
C SER A 396 6.74 29.17 29.14
N ILE A 397 7.25 28.14 28.45
CA ILE A 397 7.69 26.88 29.04
C ILE A 397 9.11 26.99 29.62
N GLN A 398 10.05 27.55 28.86
CA GLN A 398 11.47 27.55 29.21
C GLN A 398 11.89 28.77 30.04
N GLY A 399 11.13 29.87 29.95
CA GLY A 399 11.58 31.15 30.55
C GLY A 399 12.82 31.68 29.82
N ALA A 400 13.49 32.64 30.45
CA ALA A 400 14.82 33.09 30.02
C ALA A 400 15.88 32.14 30.58
N ASN A 401 16.50 31.34 29.70
CA ASN A 401 17.57 30.39 30.02
C ASN A 401 18.76 30.53 29.06
N ASP A 402 19.74 29.64 29.14
CA ASP A 402 20.95 29.66 28.33
C ASP A 402 20.68 29.51 26.81
N GLU A 403 19.51 28.99 26.41
CA GLU A 403 19.08 28.88 25.03
C GLU A 403 18.37 30.14 24.50
N THR A 404 18.08 31.11 25.35
CA THR A 404 17.43 32.38 24.95
C THR A 404 18.13 33.07 23.78
N PRO A 405 19.47 33.09 23.64
CA PRO A 405 20.14 33.69 22.47
C PRO A 405 19.79 33.00 21.17
N VAL A 406 19.61 31.68 21.19
CA VAL A 406 19.23 30.89 20.01
C VAL A 406 17.79 31.22 19.60
N LEU A 407 16.87 31.25 20.54
CA LEU A 407 15.47 31.63 20.33
C LEU A 407 15.34 33.08 19.82
N ILE A 408 16.13 34.00 20.35
CA ILE A 408 16.20 35.38 19.87
C ILE A 408 16.64 35.44 18.40
N LYS A 409 17.65 34.63 18.03
CA LYS A 409 18.11 34.55 16.64
C LYS A 409 17.00 34.07 15.73
N HIS A 410 16.25 33.05 16.16
CA HIS A 410 15.11 32.52 15.37
C HIS A 410 13.97 33.53 15.31
N LEU A 411 13.64 34.22 16.39
CA LEU A 411 12.67 35.30 16.37
C LEU A 411 13.08 36.40 15.39
N TRP A 412 14.36 36.74 15.33
CA TRP A 412 14.87 37.73 14.37
C TRP A 412 14.72 37.24 12.93
N HIS A 413 15.06 35.99 12.63
CA HIS A 413 14.85 35.40 11.29
C HIS A 413 13.37 35.37 10.92
N TYR A 414 12.50 34.99 11.85
CA TYR A 414 11.06 34.99 11.67
C TYR A 414 10.54 36.40 11.35
N CYS A 415 10.90 37.40 12.12
CA CYS A 415 10.49 38.79 11.88
C CYS A 415 10.92 39.27 10.48
N ARG A 416 12.14 38.93 10.06
CA ARG A 416 12.66 39.27 8.73
C ARG A 416 11.92 38.53 7.62
N TRP A 417 11.56 37.28 7.85
CA TRP A 417 10.78 36.49 6.91
C TRP A 417 9.36 37.04 6.76
N VAL A 418 8.66 37.31 7.85
CA VAL A 418 7.32 37.91 7.82
C VAL A 418 7.33 39.23 7.07
N SER A 419 8.28 40.14 7.36
CA SER A 419 8.40 41.42 6.65
C SER A 419 8.61 41.27 5.15
N LYS A 420 9.34 40.24 4.73
CA LYS A 420 9.67 40.02 3.32
C LYS A 420 8.51 39.44 2.50
N TYR A 421 7.76 38.51 3.09
CA TYR A 421 6.77 37.70 2.35
C TYR A 421 5.31 38.10 2.63
N TYR A 422 5.08 38.84 3.71
CA TYR A 422 3.75 39.26 4.15
C TYR A 422 3.71 40.77 4.43
N ALA A 423 4.24 41.55 3.50
CA ALA A 423 4.31 43.02 3.63
C ALA A 423 2.95 43.69 3.91
N ASP A 424 1.86 43.11 3.42
CA ASP A 424 0.48 43.55 3.65
C ASP A 424 -0.16 42.95 4.93
N TYR A 425 0.52 42.04 5.62
CA TYR A 425 0.00 41.39 6.80
C TYR A 425 0.32 42.20 8.06
N ASN A 426 -0.69 42.38 8.91
CA ASN A 426 -0.57 43.13 10.19
C ASN A 426 0.36 42.42 11.23
N GLY A 427 1.11 41.40 10.79
CA GLY A 427 2.03 40.60 11.58
C GLY A 427 3.13 41.40 12.24
N THR A 428 3.62 42.49 11.59
CA THR A 428 4.60 43.39 12.19
C THR A 428 4.09 44.01 13.50
N ASN A 429 2.82 44.38 13.55
CA ASN A 429 2.19 44.90 14.78
C ASN A 429 1.99 43.81 15.85
N ALA A 430 1.69 42.58 15.44
CA ALA A 430 1.56 41.45 16.36
C ALA A 430 2.92 41.09 16.96
N VAL A 431 3.96 41.02 16.17
CA VAL A 431 5.34 40.76 16.62
C VAL A 431 5.83 41.88 17.54
N ASN A 432 5.60 43.14 17.20
CA ASN A 432 5.98 44.29 18.07
C ASN A 432 5.24 44.26 19.42
N ARG A 433 3.94 43.95 19.43
CA ARG A 433 3.18 43.76 20.67
C ARG A 433 3.73 42.60 21.50
N TYR A 434 4.13 41.54 20.87
CA TYR A 434 4.70 40.39 21.53
C TYR A 434 6.10 40.69 22.10
N LEU A 435 6.97 41.38 21.36
CA LEU A 435 8.26 41.84 21.87
C LEU A 435 8.08 42.74 23.09
N GLN A 436 7.11 43.65 23.08
CA GLN A 436 6.75 44.47 24.24
C GLN A 436 6.24 43.66 25.42
N PHE A 437 5.46 42.61 25.18
CA PHE A 437 5.02 41.69 26.20
C PHE A 437 6.20 40.93 26.83
N LEU A 438 7.14 40.44 26.03
CA LEU A 438 8.34 39.75 26.52
C LEU A 438 9.19 40.68 27.42
N VAL A 439 9.39 41.92 26.99
CA VAL A 439 10.12 42.93 27.80
C VAL A 439 9.44 43.18 29.14
N ARG A 440 8.10 43.28 29.16
CA ARG A 440 7.34 43.61 30.35
C ARG A 440 7.16 42.47 31.33
N HIS A 441 7.09 41.25 30.85
CA HIS A 441 6.61 40.12 31.64
C HIS A 441 7.57 38.94 31.72
N ARG A 442 8.71 38.99 31.01
CA ARG A 442 9.63 37.85 30.87
C ARG A 442 11.12 38.25 30.90
N ASP A 443 11.42 39.44 31.40
CA ASP A 443 12.78 39.97 31.50
C ASP A 443 13.58 39.92 30.17
N PHE A 444 12.88 40.00 29.06
CA PHE A 444 13.53 40.01 27.76
C PHE A 444 14.29 41.36 27.58
N PRO A 445 15.56 41.34 27.10
CA PRO A 445 16.36 42.57 26.99
C PRO A 445 15.69 43.61 26.09
N GLU A 446 15.38 44.77 26.66
CA GLU A 446 14.68 45.87 25.95
C GLU A 446 15.43 46.35 24.69
N ASP A 447 16.76 46.39 24.76
CA ASP A 447 17.61 46.78 23.64
C ASP A 447 17.55 45.78 22.50
N THR A 448 17.38 44.48 22.80
CA THR A 448 17.19 43.42 21.81
C THR A 448 15.81 43.54 21.18
N ALA A 449 14.76 43.76 21.96
CA ALA A 449 13.41 44.01 21.46
C ALA A 449 13.35 45.24 20.54
N LYS A 450 14.01 46.33 20.91
CA LYS A 450 14.11 47.54 20.07
C LYS A 450 14.85 47.29 18.75
N LYS A 451 15.97 46.52 18.78
CA LYS A 451 16.70 46.16 17.58
C LYS A 451 15.84 45.30 16.63
N LEU A 452 15.14 44.31 17.18
CA LEU A 452 14.24 43.46 16.41
C LEU A 452 13.07 44.27 15.82
N SER A 453 12.44 45.12 16.63
CA SER A 453 11.37 46.03 16.18
C SER A 453 11.83 46.95 15.05
N LYS A 454 13.03 47.50 15.16
CA LYS A 454 13.59 48.37 14.12
C LYS A 454 13.87 47.64 12.80
N THR A 455 14.35 46.41 12.88
CA THR A 455 14.60 45.59 11.66
C THR A 455 13.31 45.22 10.94
N LEU A 456 12.14 45.35 11.59
CA LEU A 456 10.82 45.09 10.98
C LEU A 456 10.23 46.33 10.28
N THR A 457 10.75 47.51 10.60
CA THR A 457 10.28 48.81 10.05
C THR A 457 11.17 49.34 8.96
N ASP A 458 12.41 48.86 8.84
CA ASP A 458 13.36 49.14 7.75
C ASP A 458 13.32 48.00 6.69
#